data_c17f5e20f39fd1b209f4d7da7c033dfe
#
_entry.id   c17f5e20f39fd1b209f4d7da7c033dfe
#
_cell.length_a   1.000
_cell.length_b   1.000
_cell.length_c   1.000
_cell.angle_alpha   90.00
_cell.angle_beta   90.00
_cell.angle_gamma   90.00
#
_symmetry.space_group_name_H-M   'P 1'
#
loop_
_entity.id
_entity.type
_entity.pdbx_description
1 polymer ?
#
loop_
_entity_poly.entity_id
_entity_poly.type
_entity_poly.pdbx_seq_one_letter_code
_entity_poly.pdbx_strand_id
1 'polypeptide(L)'
;MTTAFIRRLTLSNFRSYHAAQVQLDRAGPVVLTGANGAGKTNLIEAVSLLAPGRGLRRATMEELAFSEGDGAWAISAEIEGMLGLATLGTGIDPPAGEESIPTRKCRIDRESVGSAIAFADHLRVVWLTPAMDPLFNGPASERRRFLDRLVLAVDAQHSSRVAALERSLRSRNRLLEDSPGDSHWLDAVEHETAEVAVAVAAGRAETAKRLSAALEASRNTAREFPQAQITLQGWMEQLLPDHSAVEIEDRYRSLLKDNRARDAAAGRTLDGPHLSDLVVSHASKNIAAADASTGEQKALLIRLVLAHASLIKQMTGFAPLLLLDEVIAHLDPSRRAALYDALSLLGAQAWMTGADPAAFGDIVGRAQVFLVRGGTVEQV
;
A
#
# COMPACT_ATOMS: atom_id res chain seq x y z
N MET A 1 24.94 4.58 -4.79
CA MET A 1 23.69 4.53 -3.98
C MET A 1 23.15 3.10 -4.09
N THR A 2 22.97 2.42 -2.97
CA THR A 2 22.52 1.02 -2.95
C THR A 2 21.01 1.00 -3.22
N THR A 3 20.57 0.28 -4.25
CA THR A 3 19.16 0.09 -4.57
C THR A 3 18.72 -1.24 -3.97
N ALA A 4 17.66 -1.24 -3.18
CA ALA A 4 17.07 -2.51 -2.75
C ALA A 4 16.37 -3.18 -3.95
N PHE A 5 16.70 -4.44 -4.23
CA PHE A 5 16.09 -5.18 -5.33
C PHE A 5 15.99 -6.67 -5.03
N ILE A 6 15.00 -7.31 -5.61
CA ILE A 6 14.85 -8.76 -5.57
C ILE A 6 15.80 -9.36 -6.60
N ARG A 7 16.65 -10.29 -6.17
CA ARG A 7 17.53 -11.10 -7.03
C ARG A 7 16.84 -12.37 -7.49
N ARG A 8 16.07 -12.99 -6.60
CA ARG A 8 15.32 -14.20 -6.91
C ARG A 8 14.00 -14.20 -6.16
N LEU A 9 12.93 -14.50 -6.87
CA LEU A 9 11.60 -14.73 -6.32
C LEU A 9 11.21 -16.19 -6.57
N THR A 10 10.80 -16.90 -5.53
CA THR A 10 10.34 -18.29 -5.61
C THR A 10 8.94 -18.38 -5.02
N LEU A 11 8.04 -19.02 -5.73
CA LEU A 11 6.66 -19.28 -5.34
C LEU A 11 6.41 -20.77 -5.23
N SER A 12 5.69 -21.20 -4.21
CA SER A 12 5.20 -22.57 -4.05
C SER A 12 3.73 -22.54 -3.70
N ASN A 13 2.91 -23.24 -4.44
CA ASN A 13 1.45 -23.35 -4.27
C ASN A 13 0.76 -21.98 -4.10
N PHE A 14 1.15 -20.99 -4.88
CA PHE A 14 0.65 -19.62 -4.76
C PHE A 14 -0.21 -19.24 -5.96
N ARG A 15 -1.49 -18.94 -5.75
CA ARG A 15 -2.46 -18.53 -6.78
C ARG A 15 -2.48 -19.54 -7.96
N SER A 16 -2.06 -19.09 -9.15
CA SER A 16 -1.99 -19.91 -10.37
C SER A 16 -0.66 -20.68 -10.51
N TYR A 17 0.22 -20.61 -9.53
CA TYR A 17 1.54 -21.24 -9.58
C TYR A 17 1.65 -22.40 -8.60
N HIS A 18 1.80 -23.62 -9.10
CA HIS A 18 2.26 -24.75 -8.29
C HIS A 18 3.70 -24.52 -7.84
N ALA A 19 4.57 -24.15 -8.77
CA ALA A 19 5.94 -23.72 -8.51
C ALA A 19 6.36 -22.72 -9.60
N ALA A 20 7.01 -21.62 -9.20
CA ALA A 20 7.60 -20.66 -10.12
C ALA A 20 8.86 -20.03 -9.52
N GLN A 21 9.81 -19.71 -10.39
CA GLN A 21 11.01 -18.97 -10.01
C GLN A 21 11.29 -17.87 -11.03
N VAL A 22 11.59 -16.68 -10.53
CA VAL A 22 12.06 -15.54 -11.32
C VAL A 22 13.45 -15.18 -10.84
N GLN A 23 14.44 -15.32 -11.69
CA GLN A 23 15.82 -14.94 -11.42
C GLN A 23 16.10 -13.59 -12.07
N LEU A 24 16.71 -12.67 -11.34
CA LEU A 24 17.01 -11.32 -11.78
C LEU A 24 18.51 -11.03 -11.61
N ASP A 25 19.15 -10.61 -12.68
CA ASP A 25 20.60 -10.43 -12.73
C ASP A 25 21.04 -9.05 -12.25
N ARG A 26 20.11 -8.08 -12.24
CA ARG A 26 20.41 -6.67 -11.89
C ARG A 26 19.20 -5.95 -11.30
N ALA A 27 19.47 -4.88 -10.56
CA ALA A 27 18.45 -3.89 -10.24
C ALA A 27 17.94 -3.21 -11.53
N GLY A 28 16.68 -2.77 -11.54
CA GLY A 28 16.10 -2.03 -12.65
C GLY A 28 14.72 -2.55 -13.05
N PRO A 29 14.22 -2.16 -14.23
CA PRO A 29 12.89 -2.54 -14.68
C PRO A 29 12.76 -4.05 -14.96
N VAL A 30 11.66 -4.62 -14.51
CA VAL A 30 11.22 -5.99 -14.76
C VAL A 30 9.89 -5.93 -15.50
N VAL A 31 9.82 -6.53 -16.67
CA VAL A 31 8.62 -6.51 -17.51
C VAL A 31 8.04 -7.91 -17.58
N LEU A 32 6.79 -8.07 -17.17
CA LEU A 32 6.03 -9.31 -17.23
C LEU A 32 5.00 -9.20 -18.36
N THR A 33 5.20 -9.96 -19.44
CA THR A 33 4.30 -9.99 -20.59
C THR A 33 3.55 -11.32 -20.68
N GLY A 34 2.45 -11.38 -21.40
CA GLY A 34 1.65 -12.58 -21.62
C GLY A 34 0.15 -12.28 -21.69
N ALA A 35 -0.63 -13.26 -22.06
CA ALA A 35 -2.08 -13.13 -22.20
C ALA A 35 -2.77 -12.68 -20.89
N ASN A 36 -3.98 -12.13 -20.99
CA ASN A 36 -4.80 -11.85 -19.82
C ASN A 36 -5.12 -13.17 -19.09
N GLY A 37 -5.05 -13.17 -17.76
CA GLY A 37 -5.23 -14.37 -16.96
C GLY A 37 -3.99 -15.28 -16.86
N ALA A 38 -2.87 -15.01 -17.54
CA ALA A 38 -1.67 -15.86 -17.52
C ALA A 38 -0.97 -15.94 -16.15
N GLY A 39 -1.29 -15.04 -15.20
CA GLY A 39 -0.70 -15.03 -13.86
C GLY A 39 0.23 -13.84 -13.58
N LYS A 40 0.40 -12.89 -14.51
CA LYS A 40 1.28 -11.71 -14.33
C LYS A 40 1.01 -10.95 -13.02
N THR A 41 -0.26 -10.61 -12.75
CA THR A 41 -0.67 -9.92 -11.52
C THR A 41 -0.41 -10.79 -10.28
N ASN A 42 -0.48 -12.13 -10.39
CA ASN A 42 -0.17 -13.01 -9.26
C ASN A 42 1.31 -12.93 -8.85
N LEU A 43 2.24 -12.74 -9.80
CA LEU A 43 3.66 -12.55 -9.50
C LEU A 43 3.89 -11.24 -8.71
N ILE A 44 3.31 -10.14 -9.16
CA ILE A 44 3.47 -8.87 -8.43
C ILE A 44 2.68 -8.85 -7.10
N GLU A 45 1.59 -9.63 -7.01
CA GLU A 45 0.89 -9.86 -5.75
C GLU A 45 1.80 -10.57 -4.75
N ALA A 46 2.54 -11.59 -5.17
CA ALA A 46 3.53 -12.25 -4.33
C ALA A 46 4.59 -11.27 -3.80
N VAL A 47 5.12 -10.40 -4.66
CA VAL A 47 6.07 -9.35 -4.23
C VAL A 47 5.42 -8.39 -3.23
N SER A 48 4.16 -8.02 -3.41
CA SER A 48 3.46 -7.11 -2.49
C SER A 48 3.28 -7.69 -1.08
N LEU A 49 3.29 -9.02 -0.95
CA LEU A 49 3.22 -9.70 0.35
C LEU A 49 4.56 -9.71 1.10
N LEU A 50 5.65 -9.27 0.50
CA LEU A 50 6.90 -9.01 1.20
C LEU A 50 6.90 -7.67 1.96
N ALA A 51 5.81 -6.91 1.90
CA ALA A 51 5.59 -5.72 2.70
C ALA A 51 4.61 -6.01 3.85
N PRO A 52 4.55 -5.14 4.88
CA PRO A 52 3.49 -5.18 5.89
C PRO A 52 2.10 -5.08 5.25
N GLY A 53 1.11 -5.73 5.88
CA GLY A 53 -0.27 -5.71 5.41
C GLY A 53 -0.67 -6.95 4.60
N ARG A 54 -1.75 -6.84 3.82
CA ARG A 54 -2.44 -7.95 3.12
C ARG A 54 -2.17 -7.99 1.62
N GLY A 55 -1.09 -7.36 1.16
CA GLY A 55 -0.74 -7.31 -0.26
C GLY A 55 -1.68 -6.42 -1.11
N LEU A 56 -1.47 -6.44 -2.41
CA LEU A 56 -2.13 -5.50 -3.34
C LEU A 56 -3.63 -5.75 -3.53
N ARG A 57 -4.10 -7.01 -3.47
CA ARG A 57 -5.52 -7.37 -3.61
C ARG A 57 -6.26 -7.53 -2.29
N ARG A 58 -5.55 -7.51 -1.14
CA ARG A 58 -6.12 -7.69 0.20
C ARG A 58 -6.86 -9.01 0.39
N ALA A 59 -6.46 -10.04 -0.34
CA ALA A 59 -7.01 -11.37 -0.24
C ALA A 59 -6.89 -11.96 1.18
N THR A 60 -7.74 -12.92 1.51
CA THR A 60 -7.52 -13.75 2.70
C THR A 60 -6.32 -14.66 2.49
N MET A 61 -5.77 -15.22 3.54
CA MET A 61 -4.58 -16.07 3.42
C MET A 61 -4.89 -17.35 2.65
N GLU A 62 -6.11 -17.85 2.80
CA GLU A 62 -6.62 -19.05 2.11
C GLU A 62 -6.78 -18.82 0.60
N GLU A 63 -7.28 -17.65 0.21
CA GLU A 63 -7.44 -17.29 -1.22
C GLU A 63 -6.14 -17.21 -1.98
N LEU A 64 -4.99 -17.11 -1.29
CA LEU A 64 -3.66 -17.04 -1.91
C LEU A 64 -3.12 -18.42 -2.29
N ALA A 65 -3.68 -19.51 -1.73
CA ALA A 65 -3.25 -20.85 -2.03
C ALA A 65 -3.58 -21.25 -3.48
N PHE A 66 -2.76 -22.15 -4.04
CA PHE A 66 -3.02 -22.79 -5.33
C PHE A 66 -4.25 -23.68 -5.22
N SER A 67 -5.19 -23.56 -6.16
CA SER A 67 -6.50 -24.21 -6.08
C SER A 67 -6.46 -25.73 -6.04
N GLU A 68 -5.42 -26.34 -6.59
CA GLU A 68 -5.22 -27.79 -6.63
C GLU A 68 -4.19 -28.26 -5.57
N GLY A 69 -3.80 -27.36 -4.66
CA GLY A 69 -2.83 -27.63 -3.58
C GLY A 69 -3.51 -28.10 -2.29
N ASP A 70 -2.71 -28.27 -1.27
CA ASP A 70 -3.12 -28.69 0.09
C ASP A 70 -3.58 -27.53 0.97
N GLY A 71 -3.76 -26.33 0.41
CA GLY A 71 -4.11 -25.09 1.13
C GLY A 71 -2.92 -24.33 1.68
N ALA A 72 -1.69 -24.89 1.64
CA ALA A 72 -0.47 -24.17 1.96
C ALA A 72 0.00 -23.32 0.78
N TRP A 73 0.77 -22.28 1.08
CA TRP A 73 1.55 -21.55 0.07
C TRP A 73 2.78 -20.91 0.70
N ALA A 74 3.79 -20.69 -0.11
CA ALA A 74 5.00 -20.00 0.30
C ALA A 74 5.55 -19.08 -0.78
N ILE A 75 6.10 -17.96 -0.34
CA ILE A 75 6.86 -16.99 -1.13
C ILE A 75 8.22 -16.85 -0.47
N SER A 76 9.29 -16.94 -1.25
CA SER A 76 10.64 -16.64 -0.82
C SER A 76 11.29 -15.67 -1.79
N ALA A 77 11.97 -14.63 -1.28
CA ALA A 77 12.69 -13.67 -2.10
C ALA A 77 14.09 -13.44 -1.54
N GLU A 78 15.10 -13.59 -2.38
CA GLU A 78 16.45 -13.08 -2.09
C GLU A 78 16.50 -11.61 -2.46
N ILE A 79 16.85 -10.78 -1.49
CA ILE A 79 16.89 -9.34 -1.61
C ILE A 79 18.29 -8.84 -1.33
N GLU A 80 18.77 -7.98 -2.22
CA GLU A 80 19.99 -7.22 -1.99
C GLU A 80 19.61 -5.78 -1.69
N GLY A 81 20.05 -5.26 -0.55
CA GLY A 81 19.68 -3.93 -0.08
C GLY A 81 20.73 -3.31 0.85
N MET A 82 20.35 -2.31 1.62
CA MET A 82 21.26 -1.60 2.53
C MET A 82 21.84 -2.50 3.62
N LEU A 83 21.11 -3.50 4.08
CA LEU A 83 21.58 -4.47 5.07
C LEU A 83 22.34 -5.65 4.44
N GLY A 84 22.63 -5.57 3.14
CA GLY A 84 23.25 -6.65 2.37
C GLY A 84 22.24 -7.62 1.78
N LEU A 85 22.70 -8.85 1.55
CA LEU A 85 21.87 -9.94 1.02
C LEU A 85 21.07 -10.57 2.16
N ALA A 86 19.76 -10.72 1.96
CA ALA A 86 18.86 -11.39 2.89
C ALA A 86 17.82 -12.21 2.14
N THR A 87 17.31 -13.27 2.76
CA THR A 87 16.19 -14.07 2.24
C THR A 87 14.95 -13.80 3.07
N LEU A 88 13.93 -13.19 2.47
CA LEU A 88 12.63 -12.99 3.09
C LEU A 88 11.69 -14.12 2.68
N GLY A 89 11.01 -14.72 3.65
CA GLY A 89 10.04 -15.78 3.42
C GLY A 89 8.70 -15.47 4.08
N THR A 90 7.59 -15.75 3.39
CA THR A 90 6.25 -15.67 3.97
C THR A 90 5.35 -16.76 3.39
N GLY A 91 4.38 -17.22 4.17
CA GLY A 91 3.47 -18.27 3.76
C GLY A 91 2.54 -18.72 4.88
N ILE A 92 1.76 -19.74 4.60
CA ILE A 92 0.96 -20.48 5.58
C ILE A 92 1.23 -21.97 5.45
N ASP A 93 1.06 -22.72 6.54
CA ASP A 93 1.08 -24.19 6.51
C ASP A 93 -0.27 -24.72 6.03
N PRO A 94 -0.34 -26.00 5.65
CA PRO A 94 -1.60 -26.67 5.39
C PRO A 94 -2.52 -26.55 6.62
N PRO A 95 -3.84 -26.39 6.42
CA PRO A 95 -4.79 -26.31 7.52
C PRO A 95 -4.75 -27.64 8.33
N ALA A 96 -4.62 -27.51 9.65
CA ALA A 96 -4.59 -28.66 10.56
C ALA A 96 -5.98 -29.28 10.81
N GLY A 97 -7.04 -28.71 10.25
CA GLY A 97 -8.45 -29.12 10.36
C GLY A 97 -9.38 -28.02 9.85
N GLU A 98 -10.67 -28.33 9.68
CA GLU A 98 -11.66 -27.42 9.10
C GLU A 98 -11.86 -26.10 9.90
N GLU A 99 -11.57 -26.07 11.20
CA GLU A 99 -11.70 -24.89 12.06
C GLU A 99 -10.38 -24.12 12.29
N SER A 100 -9.27 -24.56 11.65
CA SER A 100 -7.99 -23.91 11.88
C SER A 100 -7.89 -22.60 11.09
N ILE A 101 -7.70 -21.48 11.78
CA ILE A 101 -7.44 -20.20 11.14
C ILE A 101 -5.96 -20.16 10.73
N PRO A 102 -5.63 -20.09 9.43
CA PRO A 102 -4.26 -20.09 8.98
C PRO A 102 -3.54 -18.82 9.45
N THR A 103 -2.40 -19.01 10.10
CA THR A 103 -1.56 -17.92 10.57
C THR A 103 -0.41 -17.70 9.58
N ARG A 104 -0.27 -16.45 9.12
CA ARG A 104 0.84 -16.05 8.25
C ARG A 104 2.16 -16.16 9.00
N LYS A 105 3.08 -16.96 8.47
CA LYS A 105 4.46 -17.11 8.95
C LYS A 105 5.37 -16.17 8.17
N CYS A 106 6.31 -15.55 8.86
CA CYS A 106 7.33 -14.67 8.28
C CYS A 106 8.71 -15.10 8.75
N ARG A 107 9.70 -15.07 7.84
CA ARG A 107 11.09 -15.45 8.13
C ARG A 107 12.06 -14.49 7.46
N ILE A 108 13.19 -14.25 8.11
CA ILE A 108 14.36 -13.58 7.55
C ILE A 108 15.53 -14.54 7.74
N ASP A 109 16.23 -14.88 6.65
CA ASP A 109 17.35 -15.84 6.63
C ASP A 109 17.03 -17.16 7.34
N ARG A 110 15.81 -17.68 7.11
CA ARG A 110 15.21 -18.88 7.73
C ARG A 110 14.79 -18.74 9.19
N GLU A 111 15.18 -17.68 9.88
CA GLU A 111 14.74 -17.40 11.25
C GLU A 111 13.32 -16.82 11.27
N SER A 112 12.51 -17.29 12.23
CA SER A 112 11.12 -16.85 12.37
C SER A 112 11.06 -15.43 12.93
N VAL A 113 10.28 -14.55 12.30
CA VAL A 113 10.02 -13.19 12.78
C VAL A 113 8.53 -12.99 13.06
N GLY A 114 8.20 -12.09 13.98
CA GLY A 114 6.83 -11.92 14.47
C GLY A 114 5.80 -11.53 13.39
N SER A 115 6.21 -10.80 12.37
CA SER A 115 5.34 -10.40 11.25
C SER A 115 6.13 -9.80 10.10
N ALA A 116 5.47 -9.53 8.97
CA ALA A 116 6.06 -8.84 7.83
C ALA A 116 6.50 -7.38 8.12
N ILE A 117 6.20 -6.84 9.30
CA ILE A 117 6.72 -5.54 9.74
C ILE A 117 8.26 -5.56 9.75
N ALA A 118 8.88 -6.68 10.17
CA ALA A 118 10.33 -6.85 10.16
C ALA A 118 10.96 -6.78 8.76
N PHE A 119 10.21 -7.06 7.69
CA PHE A 119 10.71 -6.95 6.32
C PHE A 119 10.96 -5.50 5.89
N ALA A 120 10.33 -4.53 6.58
CA ALA A 120 10.43 -3.13 6.23
C ALA A 120 11.86 -2.55 6.34
N ASP A 121 12.76 -3.19 7.08
CA ASP A 121 14.17 -2.81 7.16
C ASP A 121 14.98 -3.24 5.93
N HIS A 122 14.48 -4.24 5.19
CA HIS A 122 15.13 -4.77 3.99
C HIS A 122 14.56 -4.18 2.70
N LEU A 123 13.24 -3.96 2.64
CA LEU A 123 12.59 -3.42 1.45
C LEU A 123 11.32 -2.64 1.79
N ARG A 124 10.97 -1.72 0.90
CA ARG A 124 9.67 -1.04 0.88
C ARG A 124 9.01 -1.33 -0.45
N VAL A 125 7.70 -1.44 -0.46
CA VAL A 125 6.93 -1.74 -1.68
C VAL A 125 5.84 -0.71 -1.85
N VAL A 126 5.75 -0.15 -3.04
CA VAL A 126 4.67 0.76 -3.46
C VAL A 126 4.05 0.19 -4.73
N TRP A 127 2.73 0.29 -4.87
CA TRP A 127 2.08 -0.26 -6.06
C TRP A 127 0.99 0.64 -6.62
N LEU A 128 0.74 0.45 -7.89
CA LEU A 128 -0.37 1.00 -8.64
C LEU A 128 -1.03 -0.11 -9.45
N THR A 129 -2.35 -0.26 -9.30
CA THR A 129 -3.14 -1.30 -9.97
C THR A 129 -4.40 -0.69 -10.58
N PRO A 130 -5.05 -1.34 -11.56
CA PRO A 130 -6.29 -0.87 -12.15
C PRO A 130 -7.42 -0.65 -11.15
N ALA A 131 -7.44 -1.42 -10.05
CA ALA A 131 -8.42 -1.25 -8.97
C ALA A 131 -8.36 0.15 -8.30
N MET A 132 -7.28 0.90 -8.51
CA MET A 132 -7.13 2.25 -7.99
C MET A 132 -7.57 3.34 -8.99
N ASP A 133 -7.85 3.01 -10.22
CA ASP A 133 -8.28 3.99 -11.24
C ASP A 133 -9.51 4.81 -10.78
N PRO A 134 -10.53 4.23 -10.08
CA PRO A 134 -11.66 4.99 -9.57
C PRO A 134 -11.40 5.72 -8.24
N LEU A 135 -10.16 5.82 -7.75
CA LEU A 135 -9.83 6.37 -6.43
C LEU A 135 -10.45 7.74 -6.16
N PHE A 136 -10.40 8.63 -7.14
CA PHE A 136 -10.89 10.01 -6.95
C PHE A 136 -12.42 10.11 -7.01
N ASN A 137 -13.08 9.23 -7.76
CA ASN A 137 -14.54 9.15 -7.89
C ASN A 137 -15.18 8.20 -6.86
N GLY A 138 -14.37 7.39 -6.19
CA GLY A 138 -14.80 6.43 -5.20
C GLY A 138 -15.12 7.08 -3.84
N PRO A 139 -15.56 6.28 -2.87
CA PRO A 139 -15.88 6.77 -1.52
C PRO A 139 -14.60 7.19 -0.77
N ALA A 140 -14.77 8.09 0.21
CA ALA A 140 -13.68 8.55 1.09
C ALA A 140 -12.94 7.39 1.79
N SER A 141 -13.61 6.26 2.04
CA SER A 141 -12.98 5.07 2.62
C SER A 141 -11.87 4.49 1.75
N GLU A 142 -11.99 4.53 0.42
CA GLU A 142 -10.92 4.08 -0.49
C GLU A 142 -9.75 5.06 -0.49
N ARG A 143 -10.00 6.37 -0.44
CA ARG A 143 -8.94 7.38 -0.33
C ARG A 143 -8.21 7.30 1.01
N ARG A 144 -8.92 7.01 2.12
CA ARG A 144 -8.27 6.71 3.41
C ARG A 144 -7.37 5.48 3.33
N ARG A 145 -7.86 4.40 2.75
CA ARG A 145 -7.06 3.16 2.55
C ARG A 145 -5.83 3.41 1.68
N PHE A 146 -5.97 4.26 0.65
CA PHE A 146 -4.83 4.68 -0.16
C PHE A 146 -3.82 5.45 0.68
N LEU A 147 -4.27 6.45 1.46
CA LEU A 147 -3.42 7.21 2.37
C LEU A 147 -2.75 6.31 3.41
N ASP A 148 -3.50 5.43 4.08
CA ASP A 148 -2.95 4.49 5.07
C ASP A 148 -1.85 3.60 4.49
N ARG A 149 -1.98 3.22 3.23
CA ARG A 149 -0.92 2.48 2.52
C ARG A 149 0.31 3.34 2.25
N LEU A 150 0.14 4.63 1.93
CA LEU A 150 1.27 5.55 1.78
C LEU A 150 1.99 5.71 3.13
N VAL A 151 1.25 5.86 4.22
CA VAL A 151 1.81 5.91 5.58
C VAL A 151 2.55 4.61 5.91
N LEU A 152 1.95 3.46 5.62
CA LEU A 152 2.53 2.14 5.89
C LEU A 152 3.90 1.93 5.23
N ALA A 153 4.10 2.48 4.05
CA ALA A 153 5.38 2.38 3.34
C ALA A 153 6.51 3.18 4.01
N VAL A 154 6.21 4.15 4.86
CA VAL A 154 7.19 4.93 5.63
C VAL A 154 7.20 4.56 7.12
N ASP A 155 6.06 4.15 7.67
CA ASP A 155 5.87 3.74 9.06
C ASP A 155 5.19 2.36 9.12
N ALA A 156 5.99 1.32 9.28
CA ALA A 156 5.53 -0.08 9.27
C ALA A 156 4.54 -0.41 10.41
N GLN A 157 4.48 0.39 11.48
CA GLN A 157 3.56 0.21 12.60
C GLN A 157 2.15 0.76 12.32
N HIS A 158 1.99 1.57 11.27
CA HIS A 158 0.72 2.23 10.99
C HIS A 158 -0.44 1.26 10.80
N SER A 159 -0.22 0.12 10.15
CA SER A 159 -1.28 -0.89 9.95
C SER A 159 -1.81 -1.48 11.26
N SER A 160 -0.93 -1.65 12.26
CA SER A 160 -1.32 -2.13 13.59
C SER A 160 -2.16 -1.09 14.33
N ARG A 161 -1.81 0.19 14.20
CA ARG A 161 -2.59 1.31 14.78
C ARG A 161 -3.96 1.44 14.14
N VAL A 162 -4.05 1.38 12.80
CA VAL A 162 -5.34 1.41 12.09
C VAL A 162 -6.22 0.23 12.51
N ALA A 163 -5.66 -0.98 12.59
CA ALA A 163 -6.39 -2.16 13.05
C ALA A 163 -6.83 -2.04 14.52
N ALA A 164 -6.02 -1.44 15.40
CA ALA A 164 -6.37 -1.16 16.78
C ALA A 164 -7.53 -0.16 16.87
N LEU A 165 -7.48 0.94 16.10
CA LEU A 165 -8.55 1.92 16.02
C LEU A 165 -9.87 1.28 15.56
N GLU A 166 -9.84 0.46 14.51
CA GLU A 166 -11.03 -0.24 14.03
C GLU A 166 -11.62 -1.20 15.06
N ARG A 167 -10.77 -1.90 15.84
CA ARG A 167 -11.24 -2.77 16.92
C ARG A 167 -11.87 -1.98 18.06
N SER A 168 -11.21 -0.94 18.52
CA SER A 168 -11.66 -0.08 19.62
C SER A 168 -12.98 0.61 19.27
N LEU A 169 -13.16 1.14 18.05
CA LEU A 169 -14.42 1.69 17.56
C LEU A 169 -15.55 0.64 17.52
N ARG A 170 -15.25 -0.60 17.05
CA ARG A 170 -16.26 -1.68 17.08
C ARG A 170 -16.65 -2.06 18.51
N SER A 171 -15.69 -2.12 19.44
CA SER A 171 -15.97 -2.41 20.85
C SER A 171 -16.82 -1.32 21.48
N ARG A 172 -16.50 -0.04 21.21
CA ARG A 172 -17.32 1.08 21.69
C ARG A 172 -18.74 1.03 21.13
N ASN A 173 -18.90 0.83 19.83
CA ASN A 173 -20.24 0.78 19.21
C ASN A 173 -21.10 -0.36 19.80
N ARG A 174 -20.49 -1.55 20.04
CA ARG A 174 -21.16 -2.66 20.70
C ARG A 174 -21.58 -2.33 22.13
N LEU A 175 -20.70 -1.70 22.93
CA LEU A 175 -21.03 -1.28 24.29
C LEU A 175 -22.18 -0.26 24.32
N LEU A 176 -22.22 0.66 23.37
CA LEU A 176 -23.30 1.64 23.24
C LEU A 176 -24.64 0.98 22.87
N GLU A 177 -24.62 -0.14 22.13
CA GLU A 177 -25.81 -0.91 21.75
C GLU A 177 -26.28 -1.82 22.89
N ASP A 178 -25.37 -2.65 23.45
CA ASP A 178 -25.70 -3.73 24.39
C ASP A 178 -25.85 -3.25 25.85
N SER A 179 -25.11 -2.22 26.24
CA SER A 179 -24.97 -1.79 27.65
C SER A 179 -24.79 -0.27 27.79
N PRO A 180 -25.76 0.54 27.36
CA PRO A 180 -25.60 2.01 27.33
C PRO A 180 -25.41 2.65 28.73
N GLY A 181 -25.67 1.90 29.82
CA GLY A 181 -25.48 2.36 31.20
C GLY A 181 -24.12 2.06 31.82
N ASP A 182 -23.28 1.26 31.18
CA ASP A 182 -21.95 0.90 31.70
C ASP A 182 -20.90 1.96 31.35
N SER A 183 -20.95 3.07 32.09
CA SER A 183 -20.06 4.21 31.85
C SER A 183 -18.57 3.88 32.06
N HIS A 184 -18.24 2.93 32.93
CA HIS A 184 -16.87 2.59 33.27
C HIS A 184 -16.14 1.89 32.13
N TRP A 185 -16.79 0.90 31.49
CA TRP A 185 -16.23 0.24 30.31
C TRP A 185 -16.17 1.17 29.10
N LEU A 186 -17.16 2.02 28.92
CA LEU A 186 -17.15 3.05 27.87
C LEU A 186 -16.00 4.02 28.07
N ASP A 187 -15.76 4.53 29.29
CA ASP A 187 -14.66 5.44 29.58
C ASP A 187 -13.30 4.77 29.26
N ALA A 188 -13.12 3.49 29.57
CA ALA A 188 -11.89 2.75 29.28
C ALA A 188 -11.64 2.57 27.77
N VAL A 189 -12.68 2.15 27.02
CA VAL A 189 -12.56 1.98 25.57
C VAL A 189 -12.39 3.32 24.85
N GLU A 190 -13.04 4.38 25.31
CA GLU A 190 -12.90 5.73 24.74
C GLU A 190 -11.50 6.31 24.97
N HIS A 191 -10.86 5.98 26.11
CA HIS A 191 -9.48 6.33 26.36
C HIS A 191 -8.53 5.67 25.35
N GLU A 192 -8.62 4.34 25.19
CA GLU A 192 -7.84 3.60 24.17
C GLU A 192 -8.12 4.12 22.75
N THR A 193 -9.42 4.39 22.44
CA THR A 193 -9.82 4.91 21.14
C THR A 193 -9.16 6.26 20.85
N ALA A 194 -9.10 7.16 21.83
CA ALA A 194 -8.53 8.49 21.65
C ALA A 194 -7.02 8.43 21.40
N GLU A 195 -6.28 7.64 22.17
CA GLU A 195 -4.83 7.44 22.00
C GLU A 195 -4.50 6.94 20.59
N VAL A 196 -5.16 5.84 20.18
CA VAL A 196 -4.89 5.22 18.87
C VAL A 196 -5.36 6.12 17.72
N ALA A 197 -6.47 6.84 17.88
CA ALA A 197 -7.00 7.76 16.88
C ALA A 197 -6.03 8.90 16.59
N VAL A 198 -5.47 9.53 17.61
CA VAL A 198 -4.48 10.60 17.45
C VAL A 198 -3.21 10.08 16.78
N ALA A 199 -2.74 8.88 17.14
CA ALA A 199 -1.58 8.27 16.51
C ALA A 199 -1.82 8.00 15.00
N VAL A 200 -3.02 7.55 14.60
CA VAL A 200 -3.41 7.37 13.19
C VAL A 200 -3.48 8.71 12.46
N ALA A 201 -4.16 9.71 13.06
CA ALA A 201 -4.29 11.04 12.46
C ALA A 201 -2.92 11.71 12.27
N ALA A 202 -2.01 11.61 13.25
CA ALA A 202 -0.67 12.16 13.19
C ALA A 202 0.17 11.52 12.04
N GLY A 203 0.12 10.19 11.90
CA GLY A 203 0.80 9.49 10.81
C GLY A 203 0.30 9.93 9.43
N ARG A 204 -1.01 10.12 9.27
CA ARG A 204 -1.62 10.62 8.02
C ARG A 204 -1.23 12.07 7.74
N ALA A 205 -1.33 12.95 8.74
CA ALA A 205 -1.02 14.37 8.59
C ALA A 205 0.45 14.59 8.20
N GLU A 206 1.37 13.91 8.88
CA GLU A 206 2.80 14.00 8.59
C GLU A 206 3.13 13.45 7.19
N THR A 207 2.55 12.32 6.80
CA THR A 207 2.75 11.75 5.46
C THR A 207 2.17 12.66 4.37
N ALA A 208 0.98 13.21 4.57
CA ALA A 208 0.37 14.15 3.63
C ALA A 208 1.21 15.42 3.47
N LYS A 209 1.75 15.97 4.57
CA LYS A 209 2.64 17.13 4.56
C LYS A 209 3.92 16.85 3.78
N ARG A 210 4.59 15.73 4.06
CA ARG A 210 5.82 15.33 3.34
C ARG A 210 5.56 15.03 1.87
N LEU A 211 4.44 14.38 1.55
CA LEU A 211 4.06 14.11 0.17
C LEU A 211 3.76 15.39 -0.59
N SER A 212 3.09 16.38 0.03
CA SER A 212 2.90 17.71 -0.56
C SER A 212 4.21 18.37 -0.91
N ALA A 213 5.20 18.33 -0.01
CA ALA A 213 6.54 18.86 -0.26
C ALA A 213 7.26 18.12 -1.40
N ALA A 214 7.15 16.79 -1.47
CA ALA A 214 7.72 15.98 -2.53
C ALA A 214 7.08 16.25 -3.91
N LEU A 215 5.76 16.47 -3.96
CA LEU A 215 5.04 16.88 -5.16
C LEU A 215 5.52 18.24 -5.67
N GLU A 216 5.70 19.21 -4.80
CA GLU A 216 6.22 20.52 -5.19
C GLU A 216 7.68 20.45 -5.65
N ALA A 217 8.55 19.74 -4.93
CA ALA A 217 9.95 19.56 -5.32
C ALA A 217 10.11 18.89 -6.69
N SER A 218 9.20 17.95 -7.04
CA SER A 218 9.22 17.26 -8.34
C SER A 218 8.50 18.01 -9.47
N ARG A 219 8.04 19.24 -9.26
CA ARG A 219 7.25 20.04 -10.21
C ARG A 219 7.92 20.15 -11.58
N ASN A 220 9.21 20.33 -11.61
CA ASN A 220 9.97 20.55 -12.84
C ASN A 220 10.52 19.28 -13.49
N THR A 221 10.55 18.16 -12.79
CA THR A 221 11.17 16.91 -13.26
C THR A 221 10.18 15.93 -13.90
N ALA A 222 8.89 16.06 -13.65
CA ALA A 222 7.87 15.19 -14.21
C ALA A 222 6.75 16.00 -14.89
N ARG A 223 7.14 16.86 -15.83
CA ARG A 223 6.25 17.85 -16.50
C ARG A 223 5.10 17.22 -17.30
N GLU A 224 5.29 16.01 -17.80
CA GLU A 224 4.28 15.26 -18.56
C GLU A 224 3.10 14.80 -17.70
N PHE A 225 3.30 14.76 -16.39
CA PHE A 225 2.23 14.45 -15.44
C PHE A 225 1.66 15.74 -14.82
N PRO A 226 0.33 15.84 -14.70
CA PRO A 226 -0.31 17.02 -14.14
C PRO A 226 0.14 17.27 -12.69
N GLN A 227 0.18 18.53 -12.30
CA GLN A 227 0.50 18.90 -10.92
C GLN A 227 -0.65 18.51 -10.01
N ALA A 228 -0.35 17.63 -9.05
CA ALA A 228 -1.29 17.25 -8.00
C ALA A 228 -1.09 18.15 -6.78
N GLN A 229 -2.17 18.58 -6.19
CA GLN A 229 -2.22 19.17 -4.86
C GLN A 229 -3.06 18.27 -3.96
N ILE A 230 -2.62 18.04 -2.74
CA ILE A 230 -3.33 17.20 -1.78
C ILE A 230 -3.68 18.00 -0.53
N THR A 231 -4.86 17.70 0.01
CA THR A 231 -5.34 18.27 1.28
C THR A 231 -5.96 17.15 2.11
N LEU A 232 -5.62 17.08 3.37
CA LEU A 232 -6.21 16.13 4.30
C LEU A 232 -7.35 16.83 5.06
N GLN A 233 -8.57 16.33 4.86
CA GLN A 233 -9.76 16.80 5.54
C GLN A 233 -10.07 15.89 6.72
N GLY A 234 -9.99 16.46 7.92
CA GLY A 234 -10.27 15.81 9.19
C GLY A 234 -9.98 16.79 10.31
N TRP A 235 -10.87 16.88 11.29
CA TRP A 235 -10.70 17.89 12.35
C TRP A 235 -9.48 17.62 13.23
N MET A 236 -9.12 16.34 13.47
CA MET A 236 -7.91 15.98 14.21
C MET A 236 -6.65 16.39 13.45
N GLU A 237 -6.60 16.02 12.18
CA GLU A 237 -5.47 16.27 11.31
C GLU A 237 -5.23 17.77 11.11
N GLN A 238 -6.28 18.58 11.18
CA GLN A 238 -6.20 20.04 11.11
C GLN A 238 -5.69 20.68 12.41
N LEU A 239 -5.89 20.04 13.57
CA LEU A 239 -5.42 20.55 14.86
C LEU A 239 -3.95 20.21 15.15
N LEU A 240 -3.44 19.12 14.59
CA LEU A 240 -2.08 18.61 14.86
C LEU A 240 -0.93 19.62 14.67
N PRO A 241 -1.00 20.60 13.74
CA PRO A 241 0.04 21.61 13.61
C PRO A 241 0.15 22.55 14.82
N ASP A 242 -0.97 22.83 15.52
CA ASP A 242 -1.08 23.89 16.53
C ASP A 242 -1.33 23.38 17.95
N HIS A 243 -1.63 22.06 18.10
CA HIS A 243 -1.95 21.45 19.39
C HIS A 243 -1.10 20.20 19.66
N SER A 244 -0.82 19.93 20.91
CA SER A 244 -0.13 18.70 21.32
C SER A 244 -1.04 17.47 21.15
N ALA A 245 -0.43 16.28 20.99
CA ALA A 245 -1.18 15.03 20.90
C ALA A 245 -2.08 14.80 22.11
N VAL A 246 -1.58 15.11 23.31
CA VAL A 246 -2.33 14.97 24.59
C VAL A 246 -3.58 15.86 24.61
N GLU A 247 -3.48 17.12 24.16
CA GLU A 247 -4.63 18.03 24.09
C GLU A 247 -5.71 17.51 23.12
N ILE A 248 -5.27 16.93 21.98
CA ILE A 248 -6.19 16.34 20.98
C ILE A 248 -6.84 15.07 21.52
N GLU A 249 -6.08 14.23 22.24
CA GLU A 249 -6.59 13.03 22.91
C GLU A 249 -7.65 13.38 23.95
N ASP A 250 -7.38 14.34 24.84
CA ASP A 250 -8.31 14.80 25.86
C ASP A 250 -9.59 15.36 25.24
N ARG A 251 -9.44 16.15 24.18
CA ARG A 251 -10.57 16.70 23.43
C ARG A 251 -11.40 15.60 22.78
N TYR A 252 -10.76 14.62 22.17
CA TYR A 252 -11.49 13.52 21.52
C TYR A 252 -12.19 12.62 22.52
N ARG A 253 -11.55 12.33 23.66
CA ARG A 253 -12.16 11.57 24.74
C ARG A 253 -13.41 12.27 25.27
N SER A 254 -13.34 13.59 25.50
CA SER A 254 -14.51 14.37 25.89
C SER A 254 -15.60 14.33 24.83
N LEU A 255 -15.25 14.49 23.56
CA LEU A 255 -16.18 14.44 22.44
C LEU A 255 -16.88 13.07 22.32
N LEU A 256 -16.15 11.95 22.49
CA LEU A 256 -16.71 10.61 22.48
C LEU A 256 -17.71 10.43 23.62
N LYS A 257 -17.38 10.91 24.83
CA LYS A 257 -18.24 10.85 26.01
C LYS A 257 -19.52 11.66 25.82
N ASP A 258 -19.43 12.88 25.34
CA ASP A 258 -20.56 13.78 25.15
C ASP A 258 -21.50 13.28 24.04
N ASN A 259 -20.95 12.56 23.05
CA ASN A 259 -21.70 12.06 21.91
C ASN A 259 -22.23 10.62 22.07
N ARG A 260 -22.14 9.99 23.24
CA ARG A 260 -22.61 8.60 23.45
C ARG A 260 -24.03 8.36 22.99
N ALA A 261 -24.96 9.24 23.40
CA ALA A 261 -26.37 9.13 23.02
C ALA A 261 -26.61 9.27 21.52
N ARG A 262 -25.90 10.22 20.88
CA ARG A 262 -25.98 10.45 19.42
C ARG A 262 -25.41 9.26 18.64
N ASP A 263 -24.28 8.74 19.06
CA ASP A 263 -23.58 7.61 18.42
C ASP A 263 -24.36 6.31 18.61
N ALA A 264 -24.94 6.09 19.79
CA ALA A 264 -25.86 4.96 20.05
C ALA A 264 -27.05 4.99 19.11
N ALA A 265 -27.72 6.15 18.98
CA ALA A 265 -28.85 6.31 18.07
C ALA A 265 -28.48 6.09 16.59
N ALA A 266 -27.23 6.38 16.20
CA ALA A 266 -26.70 6.17 14.85
C ALA A 266 -26.15 4.74 14.62
N GLY A 267 -26.00 3.92 15.67
CA GLY A 267 -25.37 2.60 15.63
C GLY A 267 -23.86 2.66 15.31
N ARG A 268 -23.22 3.84 15.39
CA ARG A 268 -21.81 4.03 15.05
C ARG A 268 -21.25 5.32 15.62
N THR A 269 -19.93 5.34 15.82
CA THR A 269 -19.17 6.56 16.16
C THR A 269 -19.14 7.50 14.96
N LEU A 270 -19.54 8.77 15.17
CA LEU A 270 -19.72 9.79 14.11
C LEU A 270 -18.59 10.83 14.06
N ASP A 271 -17.57 10.70 14.91
CA ASP A 271 -16.43 11.62 14.95
C ASP A 271 -15.12 10.83 15.06
N GLY A 272 -14.09 11.28 14.35
CA GLY A 272 -12.75 10.70 14.43
C GLY A 272 -12.06 10.49 13.09
N PRO A 273 -10.79 10.02 13.09
CA PRO A 273 -9.99 9.89 11.87
C PRO A 273 -10.46 8.78 10.92
N HIS A 274 -11.39 7.92 11.35
CA HIS A 274 -12.08 6.98 10.47
C HIS A 274 -13.04 7.67 9.48
N LEU A 275 -13.25 8.98 9.60
CA LEU A 275 -14.05 9.81 8.70
C LEU A 275 -13.21 10.82 7.90
N SER A 276 -11.90 10.93 8.15
CA SER A 276 -11.00 11.81 7.39
C SER A 276 -11.02 11.48 5.90
N ASP A 277 -10.68 12.46 5.06
CA ASP A 277 -10.60 12.28 3.62
C ASP A 277 -9.32 12.89 3.03
N LEU A 278 -8.71 12.19 2.07
CA LEU A 278 -7.64 12.70 1.24
C LEU A 278 -8.21 13.32 -0.03
N VAL A 279 -8.26 14.63 -0.08
CA VAL A 279 -8.71 15.36 -1.25
C VAL A 279 -7.53 15.64 -2.16
N VAL A 280 -7.68 15.30 -3.43
CA VAL A 280 -6.67 15.55 -4.48
C VAL A 280 -7.27 16.51 -5.52
N SER A 281 -6.49 17.49 -5.93
CA SER A 281 -6.86 18.43 -7.00
C SER A 281 -5.80 18.52 -8.09
N HIS A 282 -6.25 18.86 -9.28
CA HIS A 282 -5.41 19.20 -10.44
C HIS A 282 -5.01 20.66 -10.32
N ALA A 283 -3.81 20.96 -9.81
CA ALA A 283 -3.39 22.31 -9.43
C ALA A 283 -3.46 23.32 -10.62
N SER A 284 -3.03 22.94 -11.82
CA SER A 284 -3.00 23.86 -12.97
C SER A 284 -4.39 24.21 -13.50
N LYS A 285 -5.39 23.35 -13.28
CA LYS A 285 -6.79 23.58 -13.70
C LYS A 285 -7.66 24.08 -12.57
N ASN A 286 -7.16 24.01 -11.33
CA ASN A 286 -7.90 24.36 -10.10
C ASN A 286 -9.26 23.62 -9.99
N ILE A 287 -9.27 22.33 -10.32
CA ILE A 287 -10.45 21.45 -10.21
C ILE A 287 -10.15 20.26 -9.31
N ALA A 288 -11.18 19.65 -8.73
CA ALA A 288 -11.01 18.38 -8.03
C ALA A 288 -10.52 17.30 -9.00
N ALA A 289 -9.69 16.36 -8.51
CA ALA A 289 -9.22 15.25 -9.34
C ALA A 289 -10.40 14.39 -9.86
N ALA A 290 -11.50 14.31 -9.12
CA ALA A 290 -12.72 13.64 -9.55
C ALA A 290 -13.36 14.25 -10.81
N ASP A 291 -13.21 15.56 -11.02
CA ASP A 291 -13.77 16.29 -12.16
C ASP A 291 -12.83 16.31 -13.37
N ALA A 292 -11.62 15.76 -13.23
CA ALA A 292 -10.67 15.64 -14.33
C ALA A 292 -11.03 14.45 -15.23
N SER A 293 -10.54 14.46 -16.48
CA SER A 293 -10.71 13.33 -17.40
C SER A 293 -10.05 12.05 -16.84
N THR A 294 -10.53 10.88 -17.26
CA THR A 294 -9.99 9.58 -16.81
C THR A 294 -8.48 9.45 -17.03
N GLY A 295 -7.98 9.95 -18.18
CA GLY A 295 -6.54 9.99 -18.48
C GLY A 295 -5.76 10.93 -17.56
N GLU A 296 -6.35 12.05 -17.13
CA GLU A 296 -5.75 12.97 -16.16
C GLU A 296 -5.80 12.41 -14.74
N GLN A 297 -6.90 11.76 -14.35
CA GLN A 297 -7.01 11.07 -13.07
C GLN A 297 -5.91 10.01 -12.93
N LYS A 298 -5.71 9.19 -13.96
CA LYS A 298 -4.63 8.20 -13.97
C LYS A 298 -3.24 8.85 -13.90
N ALA A 299 -3.04 9.93 -14.63
CA ALA A 299 -1.78 10.68 -14.60
C ALA A 299 -1.52 11.33 -13.22
N LEU A 300 -2.55 11.88 -12.55
CA LEU A 300 -2.46 12.38 -11.18
C LEU A 300 -2.10 11.26 -10.19
N LEU A 301 -2.71 10.09 -10.34
CA LEU A 301 -2.43 8.93 -9.50
C LEU A 301 -1.00 8.43 -9.65
N ILE A 302 -0.50 8.33 -10.88
CA ILE A 302 0.91 8.01 -11.17
C ILE A 302 1.84 9.06 -10.54
N ARG A 303 1.51 10.34 -10.68
CA ARG A 303 2.26 11.44 -10.04
C ARG A 303 2.37 11.28 -8.54
N LEU A 304 1.27 10.96 -7.86
CA LEU A 304 1.25 10.72 -6.41
C LEU A 304 2.15 9.53 -6.03
N VAL A 305 2.08 8.43 -6.76
CA VAL A 305 2.87 7.23 -6.52
C VAL A 305 4.37 7.48 -6.72
N LEU A 306 4.76 8.20 -7.79
CA LEU A 306 6.16 8.55 -8.05
C LEU A 306 6.71 9.53 -7.00
N ALA A 307 5.94 10.54 -6.62
CA ALA A 307 6.34 11.48 -5.56
C ALA A 307 6.50 10.76 -4.22
N HIS A 308 5.60 9.84 -3.90
CA HIS A 308 5.70 9.02 -2.69
C HIS A 308 6.92 8.08 -2.72
N ALA A 309 7.22 7.45 -3.85
CA ALA A 309 8.42 6.63 -3.99
C ALA A 309 9.72 7.45 -3.82
N SER A 310 9.72 8.69 -4.33
CA SER A 310 10.83 9.63 -4.09
C SER A 310 10.94 10.03 -2.62
N LEU A 311 9.82 10.26 -1.95
CA LEU A 311 9.77 10.55 -0.51
C LEU A 311 10.35 9.38 0.30
N ILE A 312 9.95 8.14 0.01
CA ILE A 312 10.51 6.95 0.67
C ILE A 312 12.02 6.91 0.49
N LYS A 313 12.52 7.10 -0.74
CA LYS A 313 13.96 7.12 -1.02
C LYS A 313 14.70 8.19 -0.20
N GLN A 314 14.12 9.38 -0.07
CA GLN A 314 14.69 10.46 0.75
C GLN A 314 14.74 10.10 2.24
N MET A 315 13.69 9.44 2.76
CA MET A 315 13.59 9.09 4.16
C MET A 315 14.43 7.88 4.57
N THR A 316 14.54 6.88 3.68
CA THR A 316 15.17 5.58 3.98
C THR A 316 16.56 5.42 3.37
N GLY A 317 16.94 6.27 2.42
CA GLY A 317 18.20 6.16 1.68
C GLY A 317 18.17 5.20 0.48
N PHE A 318 17.07 4.43 0.29
CA PHE A 318 16.90 3.53 -0.86
C PHE A 318 15.52 3.66 -1.49
N ALA A 319 15.44 3.40 -2.80
CA ALA A 319 14.18 3.44 -3.52
C ALA A 319 13.32 2.20 -3.18
N PRO A 320 11.99 2.36 -3.03
CA PRO A 320 11.10 1.22 -2.86
C PRO A 320 11.01 0.40 -4.14
N LEU A 321 10.60 -0.87 -4.02
CA LEU A 321 10.10 -1.64 -5.16
C LEU A 321 8.80 -1.01 -5.66
N LEU A 322 8.67 -0.85 -6.97
CA LEU A 322 7.46 -0.34 -7.60
C LEU A 322 6.75 -1.48 -8.35
N LEU A 323 5.48 -1.70 -8.03
CA LEU A 323 4.64 -2.69 -8.72
C LEU A 323 3.59 -1.95 -9.54
N LEU A 324 3.69 -2.02 -10.86
CA LEU A 324 2.87 -1.27 -11.80
C LEU A 324 2.04 -2.25 -12.66
N ASP A 325 0.82 -2.55 -12.17
CA ASP A 325 -0.08 -3.49 -12.84
C ASP A 325 -0.87 -2.80 -13.95
N GLU A 326 -0.65 -3.20 -15.20
CA GLU A 326 -1.32 -2.68 -16.40
C GLU A 326 -1.32 -1.14 -16.56
N VAL A 327 -0.38 -0.46 -15.88
CA VAL A 327 -0.32 1.01 -15.86
C VAL A 327 -0.02 1.57 -17.24
N ILE A 328 0.82 0.90 -18.01
CA ILE A 328 1.39 1.39 -19.26
C ILE A 328 0.37 1.35 -20.41
N ALA A 329 -0.57 0.41 -20.39
CA ALA A 329 -1.53 0.18 -21.46
C ALA A 329 -2.41 1.42 -21.80
N HIS A 330 -2.56 2.33 -20.84
CA HIS A 330 -3.43 3.50 -20.96
C HIS A 330 -2.67 4.83 -21.01
N LEU A 331 -1.34 4.79 -21.14
CA LEU A 331 -0.51 5.99 -21.27
C LEU A 331 -0.21 6.26 -22.74
N ASP A 332 -0.30 7.52 -23.10
CA ASP A 332 0.24 7.99 -24.37
C ASP A 332 1.78 7.85 -24.40
N PRO A 333 2.43 7.86 -25.59
CA PRO A 333 3.87 7.66 -25.72
C PRO A 333 4.70 8.64 -24.89
N SER A 334 4.30 9.90 -24.79
CA SER A 334 5.00 10.95 -24.05
C SER A 334 5.02 10.65 -22.54
N ARG A 335 3.85 10.36 -21.96
CA ARG A 335 3.74 9.99 -20.54
C ARG A 335 4.44 8.68 -20.22
N ARG A 336 4.45 7.74 -21.16
CA ARG A 336 5.16 6.46 -21.02
C ARG A 336 6.67 6.68 -20.92
N ALA A 337 7.23 7.48 -21.83
CA ALA A 337 8.64 7.87 -21.79
C ALA A 337 8.99 8.59 -20.47
N ALA A 338 8.16 9.55 -20.06
CA ALA A 338 8.35 10.26 -18.79
C ALA A 338 8.28 9.35 -17.55
N LEU A 339 7.41 8.33 -17.57
CA LEU A 339 7.37 7.31 -16.51
C LEU A 339 8.68 6.54 -16.45
N TYR A 340 9.19 6.07 -17.59
CA TYR A 340 10.46 5.33 -17.65
C TYR A 340 11.66 6.16 -17.19
N ASP A 341 11.69 7.43 -17.56
CA ASP A 341 12.72 8.37 -17.10
C ASP A 341 12.64 8.59 -15.58
N ALA A 342 11.44 8.77 -15.04
CA ALA A 342 11.21 8.90 -13.61
C ALA A 342 11.65 7.65 -12.83
N LEU A 343 11.33 6.45 -13.32
CA LEU A 343 11.77 5.18 -12.73
C LEU A 343 13.29 5.03 -12.76
N SER A 344 13.93 5.42 -13.86
CA SER A 344 15.39 5.40 -14.03
C SER A 344 16.07 6.37 -13.07
N LEU A 345 15.57 7.59 -12.94
CA LEU A 345 16.08 8.62 -12.02
C LEU A 345 15.90 8.20 -10.54
N LEU A 346 14.79 7.57 -10.24
CA LEU A 346 14.53 7.01 -8.91
C LEU A 346 15.51 5.88 -8.59
N GLY A 347 15.96 5.14 -9.60
CA GLY A 347 16.82 3.95 -9.44
C GLY A 347 16.06 2.80 -8.76
N ALA A 348 14.76 2.71 -8.93
CA ALA A 348 13.92 1.68 -8.34
C ALA A 348 13.89 0.42 -9.20
N GLN A 349 13.77 -0.74 -8.58
CA GLN A 349 13.32 -1.92 -9.29
C GLN A 349 11.80 -1.81 -9.50
N ALA A 350 11.37 -1.69 -10.76
CA ALA A 350 9.96 -1.55 -11.12
C ALA A 350 9.48 -2.81 -11.85
N TRP A 351 8.52 -3.50 -11.26
CA TRP A 351 7.82 -4.64 -11.84
C TRP A 351 6.59 -4.16 -12.58
N MET A 352 6.59 -4.32 -13.88
CA MET A 352 5.53 -3.83 -14.77
C MET A 352 4.85 -4.99 -15.49
N THR A 353 3.53 -4.99 -15.53
CA THR A 353 2.75 -5.99 -16.27
C THR A 353 2.08 -5.39 -17.49
N GLY A 354 1.92 -6.17 -18.54
CA GLY A 354 1.15 -5.81 -19.71
C GLY A 354 0.88 -7.01 -20.63
N ALA A 355 -0.21 -6.92 -21.40
CA ALA A 355 -0.56 -7.96 -22.36
C ALA A 355 0.25 -7.83 -23.66
N ASP A 356 0.51 -6.58 -24.10
CA ASP A 356 1.22 -6.29 -25.34
C ASP A 356 2.71 -5.94 -25.07
N PRO A 357 3.66 -6.81 -25.52
CA PRO A 357 5.08 -6.52 -25.44
C PRO A 357 5.50 -5.21 -26.14
N ALA A 358 4.79 -4.81 -27.22
CA ALA A 358 5.12 -3.59 -27.97
C ALA A 358 4.95 -2.31 -27.13
N ALA A 359 4.07 -2.35 -26.12
CA ALA A 359 3.89 -1.22 -25.19
C ALA A 359 5.16 -0.91 -24.36
N PHE A 360 6.10 -1.85 -24.28
CA PHE A 360 7.35 -1.71 -23.54
C PHE A 360 8.56 -1.41 -24.41
N GLY A 361 8.38 -1.22 -25.75
CA GLY A 361 9.47 -1.07 -26.70
C GLY A 361 10.59 -0.13 -26.28
N ASP A 362 10.24 1.01 -25.67
CA ASP A 362 11.19 2.03 -25.25
C ASP A 362 12.08 1.62 -24.04
N ILE A 363 11.68 0.61 -23.27
CA ILE A 363 12.38 0.16 -22.06
C ILE A 363 12.98 -1.25 -22.18
N VAL A 364 12.58 -2.05 -23.20
CA VAL A 364 13.01 -3.45 -23.36
C VAL A 364 14.54 -3.58 -23.31
N GLY A 365 15.29 -2.71 -23.95
CA GLY A 365 16.76 -2.76 -23.93
C GLY A 365 17.40 -2.52 -22.55
N ARG A 366 16.66 -1.99 -21.60
CA ARG A 366 17.09 -1.70 -20.21
C ARG A 366 16.38 -2.58 -19.18
N ALA A 367 15.31 -3.28 -19.56
CA ALA A 367 14.52 -4.15 -18.70
C ALA A 367 14.98 -5.61 -18.76
N GLN A 368 14.60 -6.38 -17.75
CA GLN A 368 14.58 -7.83 -17.80
C GLN A 368 13.15 -8.25 -18.13
N VAL A 369 12.98 -8.93 -19.25
CA VAL A 369 11.67 -9.27 -19.80
C VAL A 369 11.38 -10.75 -19.53
N PHE A 370 10.17 -11.02 -19.03
CA PHE A 370 9.68 -12.35 -18.76
C PHE A 370 8.34 -12.57 -19.45
N LEU A 371 8.23 -13.73 -20.07
CA LEU A 371 6.99 -14.20 -20.66
C LEU A 371 6.27 -15.12 -19.66
N VAL A 372 5.04 -14.76 -19.32
CA VAL A 372 4.20 -15.53 -18.38
C VAL A 372 3.16 -16.31 -19.18
N ARG A 373 3.14 -17.64 -19.01
CA ARG A 373 2.20 -18.57 -19.68
C ARG A 373 1.74 -19.64 -18.70
N GLY A 374 0.46 -19.65 -18.33
CA GLY A 374 -0.19 -20.77 -17.65
C GLY A 374 0.58 -21.36 -16.47
N GLY A 375 1.05 -20.52 -15.53
CA GLY A 375 1.81 -21.00 -14.37
C GLY A 375 3.33 -21.16 -14.58
N THR A 376 3.86 -20.80 -15.77
CA THR A 376 5.30 -20.75 -16.06
C THR A 376 5.79 -19.33 -16.31
N VAL A 377 7.07 -19.09 -16.04
CA VAL A 377 7.73 -17.80 -16.22
C VAL A 377 9.07 -18.03 -16.90
N GLU A 378 9.26 -17.46 -18.07
CA GLU A 378 10.47 -17.66 -18.89
C GLU A 378 11.09 -16.28 -19.20
N GLN A 379 12.40 -16.15 -19.05
CA GLN A 379 13.12 -14.94 -19.44
C GLN A 379 13.28 -14.93 -20.98
N VAL A 380 13.06 -13.74 -21.60
CA VAL A 380 13.08 -13.57 -23.07
C VAL A 380 14.25 -12.69 -23.50
#